data_f1607629cfc1a966ae0263178e2a9fb1
#
_entry.id   f1607629cfc1a966ae0263178e2a9fb1
#
_cell.length_a   1.000
_cell.length_b   1.000
_cell.length_c   1.000
_cell.angle_alpha   90.00
_cell.angle_beta   90.00
_cell.angle_gamma   90.00
#
_symmetry.space_group_name_H-M   'P 1'
#
loop_
_entity.id
_entity.type
_entity.pdbx_description
1 polymer ?
#
loop_
_entity_poly.entity_id
_entity_poly.type
_entity_poly.pdbx_seq_one_letter_code
_entity_poly.pdbx_strand_id
1 'polypeptide(L)'
;MPRNLVLFDLEWNIGYKPYLFNYHGVQQTFRGEIIEIGAVKIDEDANVLDTFSIHLRPRIFRTLQHHIAKVTGLTQADLDRGEPIVQGLRRFMQWCGPDAEFAEWGMDDVPVLKQNLFLCNLDESRPTQWYDLQQIFLREHPRKEGEGMTLESVVTRMGIPMERPFHDALSDTLYTADVCRKLDLRAGLAAYPTEEESLRASLCPAPGDYRDFRVFRGYVEQSAWRSDSKVITASCPACGGDLQPDDIWLKKGNSGWYTLSVCPACAGTGNEVGKGVFQRYKLARRDGLHWSFARCVQIPDEAGLARWERMRAQQIERMQARAEKAAAETAGKA
;
A
#
# COMPACT_ATOMS: atom_id res chain seq x y z
N MET A 1 25.57 -3.44 14.50
CA MET A 1 25.91 -4.42 13.45
C MET A 1 25.58 -3.76 12.13
N PRO A 2 26.34 -4.00 11.06
CA PRO A 2 25.98 -3.46 9.76
C PRO A 2 24.58 -3.96 9.39
N ARG A 3 23.72 -3.08 8.88
CA ARG A 3 22.40 -3.44 8.38
C ARG A 3 22.54 -4.43 7.23
N ASN A 4 21.77 -5.50 7.25
CA ASN A 4 21.65 -6.40 6.11
C ASN A 4 20.50 -5.87 5.23
N LEU A 5 20.79 -4.84 4.42
CA LEU A 5 19.79 -4.22 3.55
C LEU A 5 19.80 -4.91 2.18
N VAL A 6 18.66 -5.46 1.82
CA VAL A 6 18.41 -6.11 0.53
C VAL A 6 17.57 -5.16 -0.33
N LEU A 7 18.18 -4.63 -1.39
CA LEU A 7 17.45 -4.02 -2.48
C LEU A 7 16.96 -5.13 -3.40
N PHE A 8 15.72 -5.07 -3.86
CA PHE A 8 15.18 -6.05 -4.77
C PHE A 8 14.15 -5.45 -5.71
N ASP A 9 14.01 -6.08 -6.84
CA ASP A 9 13.04 -5.80 -7.88
C ASP A 9 12.46 -7.12 -8.39
N LEU A 10 11.21 -7.13 -8.77
CA LEU A 10 10.50 -8.31 -9.23
C LEU A 10 9.86 -8.05 -10.59
N GLU A 11 9.98 -9.03 -11.49
CA GLU A 11 9.10 -9.10 -12.64
C GLU A 11 8.05 -10.18 -12.42
N TRP A 12 6.80 -9.92 -12.79
CA TRP A 12 5.71 -10.88 -12.59
C TRP A 12 4.77 -10.98 -13.77
N ASN A 13 4.29 -12.19 -13.99
CA ASN A 13 3.29 -12.48 -15.01
C ASN A 13 1.88 -12.42 -14.42
N ILE A 14 0.91 -12.08 -15.23
CA ILE A 14 -0.50 -12.01 -14.84
C ILE A 14 -1.36 -12.90 -15.74
N GLY A 15 -2.58 -13.22 -15.30
CA GLY A 15 -3.55 -13.96 -16.08
C GLY A 15 -4.47 -13.06 -16.92
N TYR A 16 -5.12 -13.63 -17.93
CA TYR A 16 -6.20 -12.95 -18.67
C TYR A 16 -7.43 -12.65 -17.81
N LYS A 17 -7.61 -13.43 -16.74
CA LYS A 17 -8.67 -13.25 -15.76
C LYS A 17 -8.06 -13.11 -14.38
N PRO A 18 -8.68 -12.33 -13.47
CA PRO A 18 -8.27 -12.27 -12.08
C PRO A 18 -8.23 -13.68 -11.47
N TYR A 19 -7.13 -14.03 -10.81
CA TYR A 19 -7.03 -15.22 -9.99
C TYR A 19 -7.39 -14.86 -8.55
N LEU A 20 -8.37 -15.56 -8.01
CA LEU A 20 -8.81 -15.36 -6.62
C LEU A 20 -8.26 -16.48 -5.76
N PHE A 21 -7.73 -16.14 -4.60
CA PHE A 21 -7.27 -17.10 -3.61
C PHE A 21 -7.92 -16.82 -2.25
N ASN A 22 -8.04 -17.84 -1.43
CA ASN A 22 -8.57 -17.71 -0.08
C ASN A 22 -7.42 -17.42 0.88
N TYR A 23 -7.48 -16.28 1.58
CA TYR A 23 -6.56 -15.92 2.64
C TYR A 23 -7.34 -15.80 3.95
N HIS A 24 -7.14 -16.74 4.87
CA HIS A 24 -7.85 -16.80 6.17
C HIS A 24 -9.37 -16.59 6.08
N GLY A 25 -10.02 -17.26 5.11
CA GLY A 25 -11.46 -17.20 4.93
C GLY A 25 -11.96 -16.06 4.02
N VAL A 26 -11.09 -15.15 3.61
CA VAL A 26 -11.43 -14.02 2.73
C VAL A 26 -10.84 -14.22 1.34
N GLN A 27 -11.69 -14.04 0.31
CA GLN A 27 -11.21 -14.06 -1.07
C GLN A 27 -10.45 -12.78 -1.40
N GLN A 28 -9.23 -12.97 -1.90
CA GLN A 28 -8.36 -11.89 -2.35
C GLN A 28 -7.93 -12.09 -3.80
N THR A 29 -7.65 -11.00 -4.48
CA THR A 29 -7.12 -11.02 -5.86
C THR A 29 -5.61 -11.15 -5.84
N PHE A 30 -5.09 -12.12 -6.59
CA PHE A 30 -3.67 -12.31 -6.82
C PHE A 30 -3.14 -11.26 -7.80
N ARG A 31 -2.11 -10.52 -7.40
CA ARG A 31 -1.53 -9.45 -8.22
C ARG A 31 -0.79 -9.99 -9.42
N GLY A 32 -0.01 -11.07 -9.23
CA GLY A 32 0.77 -11.70 -10.28
C GLY A 32 1.73 -12.73 -9.73
N GLU A 33 2.16 -13.66 -10.57
CA GLU A 33 3.11 -14.71 -10.22
C GLU A 33 4.52 -14.30 -10.65
N ILE A 34 5.46 -14.29 -9.72
CA ILE A 34 6.83 -13.84 -9.94
C ILE A 34 7.50 -14.75 -10.97
N ILE A 35 8.14 -14.14 -11.96
CA ILE A 35 8.87 -14.80 -13.04
C ILE A 35 10.37 -14.47 -13.04
N GLU A 36 10.76 -13.34 -12.39
CA GLU A 36 12.15 -12.98 -12.20
C GLU A 36 12.33 -12.27 -10.86
N ILE A 37 13.47 -12.49 -10.22
CA ILE A 37 13.91 -11.79 -9.03
C ILE A 37 15.32 -11.28 -9.28
N GLY A 38 15.53 -9.98 -9.17
CA GLY A 38 16.81 -9.34 -9.06
C GLY A 38 17.01 -8.73 -7.68
N ALA A 39 18.15 -8.98 -7.05
CA ALA A 39 18.40 -8.41 -5.73
C ALA A 39 19.88 -8.18 -5.48
N VAL A 40 20.19 -7.19 -4.65
CA VAL A 40 21.54 -6.92 -4.15
C VAL A 40 21.51 -6.69 -2.65
N LYS A 41 22.55 -7.18 -1.97
CA LYS A 41 22.85 -6.75 -0.61
C LYS A 41 23.79 -5.56 -0.67
N ILE A 42 23.48 -4.54 0.10
CA ILE A 42 24.31 -3.34 0.18
C ILE A 42 24.72 -3.04 1.63
N ASP A 43 25.84 -2.36 1.76
CA ASP A 43 26.28 -1.76 3.02
C ASP A 43 25.64 -0.38 3.25
N GLU A 44 26.03 0.28 4.34
CA GLU A 44 25.52 1.60 4.72
C GLU A 44 25.92 2.73 3.74
N ASP A 45 26.93 2.51 2.91
CA ASP A 45 27.41 3.42 1.88
C ASP A 45 26.90 3.04 0.48
N ALA A 46 25.91 2.12 0.43
CA ALA A 46 25.30 1.57 -0.77
C ALA A 46 26.29 0.83 -1.70
N ASN A 47 27.43 0.31 -1.16
CA ASN A 47 28.27 -0.60 -1.91
C ASN A 47 27.62 -1.97 -2.01
N VAL A 48 27.62 -2.54 -3.21
CA VAL A 48 27.09 -3.88 -3.46
C VAL A 48 28.04 -4.92 -2.84
N LEU A 49 27.51 -5.71 -1.92
CA LEU A 49 28.22 -6.77 -1.21
C LEU A 49 27.99 -8.14 -1.85
N ASP A 50 26.78 -8.39 -2.35
CA ASP A 50 26.37 -9.66 -2.95
C ASP A 50 25.20 -9.42 -3.89
N THR A 51 25.01 -10.32 -4.86
CA THR A 51 23.95 -10.24 -5.86
C THR A 51 23.17 -11.54 -5.96
N PHE A 52 21.88 -11.44 -6.27
CA PHE A 52 21.02 -12.56 -6.54
C PHE A 52 20.19 -12.30 -7.79
N SER A 53 20.16 -13.25 -8.72
CA SER A 53 19.30 -13.19 -9.90
C SER A 53 18.77 -14.58 -10.23
N ILE A 54 17.49 -14.68 -10.54
CA ILE A 54 16.86 -15.94 -10.86
C ILE A 54 15.61 -15.75 -11.72
N HIS A 55 15.48 -16.56 -12.78
CA HIS A 55 14.22 -16.73 -13.49
C HIS A 55 13.41 -17.86 -12.84
N LEU A 56 12.11 -17.63 -12.69
CA LEU A 56 11.18 -18.55 -12.05
C LEU A 56 10.16 -19.10 -13.04
N ARG A 57 9.87 -20.40 -12.89
CA ARG A 57 8.81 -21.06 -13.63
C ARG A 57 7.50 -20.97 -12.83
N PRO A 58 6.50 -20.20 -13.32
CA PRO A 58 5.23 -20.02 -12.65
C PRO A 58 4.38 -21.31 -12.66
N ARG A 59 3.47 -21.44 -11.68
CA ARG A 59 2.53 -22.58 -11.55
C ARG A 59 1.11 -22.19 -12.01
N ILE A 60 0.72 -20.96 -11.74
CA ILE A 60 -0.64 -20.43 -11.95
C ILE A 60 -0.71 -19.78 -13.33
N PHE A 61 0.13 -18.79 -13.60
CA PHE A 61 0.15 -18.04 -14.85
C PHE A 61 1.26 -18.53 -15.77
N ARG A 62 1.13 -19.76 -16.28
CA ARG A 62 2.18 -20.46 -17.05
C ARG A 62 2.47 -19.84 -18.42
N THR A 63 1.49 -19.21 -19.04
CA THR A 63 1.64 -18.56 -20.34
C THR A 63 2.06 -17.11 -20.14
N LEU A 64 3.21 -16.75 -20.68
CA LEU A 64 3.73 -15.38 -20.60
C LEU A 64 2.83 -14.43 -21.39
N GLN A 65 2.35 -13.38 -20.72
CA GLN A 65 1.54 -12.35 -21.35
C GLN A 65 2.38 -11.51 -22.31
N HIS A 66 1.83 -11.22 -23.48
CA HIS A 66 2.54 -10.50 -24.54
C HIS A 66 3.08 -9.14 -24.09
N HIS A 67 2.32 -8.39 -23.29
CA HIS A 67 2.77 -7.09 -22.79
C HIS A 67 3.89 -7.22 -21.76
N ILE A 68 3.88 -8.27 -20.91
CA ILE A 68 4.97 -8.57 -19.97
C ILE A 68 6.24 -8.93 -20.77
N ALA A 69 6.12 -9.84 -21.75
CA ALA A 69 7.24 -10.20 -22.62
C ALA A 69 7.85 -8.97 -23.33
N LYS A 70 7.00 -8.02 -23.76
CA LYS A 70 7.46 -6.80 -24.44
C LYS A 70 8.22 -5.86 -23.48
N VAL A 71 7.82 -5.78 -22.23
CA VAL A 71 8.44 -4.90 -21.22
C VAL A 71 9.72 -5.51 -20.69
N THR A 72 9.69 -6.78 -20.26
CA THR A 72 10.83 -7.46 -19.63
C THR A 72 11.85 -8.03 -20.61
N GLY A 73 11.45 -8.21 -21.88
CA GLY A 73 12.27 -8.94 -22.87
C GLY A 73 12.31 -10.45 -22.67
N LEU A 74 11.66 -10.99 -21.62
CA LEU A 74 11.61 -12.43 -21.34
C LEU A 74 10.79 -13.16 -22.42
N THR A 75 11.16 -14.42 -22.66
CA THR A 75 10.44 -15.32 -23.57
C THR A 75 9.74 -16.44 -22.80
N GLN A 76 8.79 -17.12 -23.43
CA GLN A 76 8.17 -18.31 -22.85
C GLN A 76 9.21 -19.38 -22.50
N ALA A 77 10.26 -19.51 -23.33
CA ALA A 77 11.34 -20.47 -23.10
C ALA A 77 12.17 -20.15 -21.84
N ASP A 78 12.27 -18.88 -21.47
CA ASP A 78 12.94 -18.45 -20.22
C ASP A 78 12.12 -18.87 -19.00
N LEU A 79 10.79 -18.68 -19.04
CA LEU A 79 9.89 -19.16 -17.99
C LEU A 79 9.93 -20.69 -17.87
N ASP A 80 9.89 -21.42 -18.99
CA ASP A 80 9.86 -22.88 -19.01
C ASP A 80 11.16 -23.48 -18.43
N ARG A 81 12.31 -22.80 -18.66
CA ARG A 81 13.62 -23.17 -18.11
C ARG A 81 13.86 -22.68 -16.70
N GLY A 82 13.07 -21.71 -16.25
CA GLY A 82 13.18 -21.13 -14.91
C GLY A 82 13.11 -22.18 -13.79
N GLU A 83 13.71 -21.87 -12.66
CA GLU A 83 13.60 -22.69 -11.46
C GLU A 83 12.13 -22.74 -10.98
N PRO A 84 11.62 -23.89 -10.53
CA PRO A 84 10.26 -23.94 -9.99
C PRO A 84 10.07 -22.89 -8.89
N ILE A 85 9.01 -22.07 -8.98
CA ILE A 85 8.82 -20.90 -8.14
C ILE A 85 8.97 -21.16 -6.63
N VAL A 86 8.51 -22.31 -6.13
CA VAL A 86 8.62 -22.66 -4.69
C VAL A 86 10.07 -22.78 -4.26
N GLN A 87 10.92 -23.41 -5.08
CA GLN A 87 12.34 -23.57 -4.80
C GLN A 87 13.08 -22.24 -4.91
N GLY A 88 12.81 -21.49 -5.98
CA GLY A 88 13.44 -20.19 -6.21
C GLY A 88 13.12 -19.18 -5.11
N LEU A 89 11.86 -19.07 -4.69
CA LEU A 89 11.46 -18.21 -3.56
C LEU A 89 12.14 -18.66 -2.25
N ARG A 90 12.23 -19.96 -1.99
CA ARG A 90 12.94 -20.46 -0.81
C ARG A 90 14.41 -20.07 -0.84
N ARG A 91 15.09 -20.24 -1.99
CA ARG A 91 16.49 -19.83 -2.17
C ARG A 91 16.66 -18.32 -1.97
N PHE A 92 15.76 -17.51 -2.53
CA PHE A 92 15.80 -16.07 -2.35
C PHE A 92 15.69 -15.69 -0.87
N MET A 93 14.69 -16.21 -0.15
CA MET A 93 14.50 -15.89 1.27
C MET A 93 15.67 -16.42 2.15
N GLN A 94 16.28 -17.56 1.78
CA GLN A 94 17.48 -18.05 2.44
C GLN A 94 18.69 -17.15 2.18
N TRP A 95 18.87 -16.71 0.92
CA TRP A 95 19.93 -15.79 0.56
C TRP A 95 19.76 -14.44 1.29
N CYS A 96 18.56 -13.90 1.41
CA CYS A 96 18.32 -12.68 2.18
C CYS A 96 18.80 -12.83 3.63
N GLY A 97 18.58 -13.98 4.26
CA GLY A 97 18.88 -14.21 5.68
C GLY A 97 17.74 -13.81 6.61
N PRO A 98 17.78 -14.22 7.89
CA PRO A 98 16.67 -14.04 8.83
C PRO A 98 16.44 -12.56 9.22
N ASP A 99 17.50 -11.76 9.31
CA ASP A 99 17.49 -10.38 9.80
C ASP A 99 17.55 -9.34 8.68
N ALA A 100 17.22 -9.73 7.43
CA ALA A 100 17.24 -8.82 6.30
C ALA A 100 16.17 -7.74 6.42
N GLU A 101 16.56 -6.48 6.25
CA GLU A 101 15.69 -5.36 5.93
C GLU A 101 15.59 -5.25 4.41
N PHE A 102 14.42 -4.89 3.90
CA PHE A 102 14.19 -4.85 2.46
C PHE A 102 13.97 -3.42 1.98
N ALA A 103 14.33 -3.15 0.73
CA ALA A 103 14.00 -1.88 0.10
C ALA A 103 13.69 -2.11 -1.39
N GLU A 104 12.70 -1.37 -1.88
CA GLU A 104 12.22 -1.43 -3.26
C GLU A 104 12.13 -0.02 -3.85
N TRP A 105 12.08 0.09 -5.19
CA TRP A 105 11.82 1.34 -5.87
C TRP A 105 10.32 1.55 -6.06
N GLY A 106 9.63 1.98 -5.02
CA GLY A 106 8.17 2.07 -4.97
C GLY A 106 7.58 1.24 -3.86
N MET A 107 6.39 0.67 -4.08
CA MET A 107 5.65 -0.08 -3.06
C MET A 107 4.86 -1.27 -3.63
N ASP A 108 5.28 -1.82 -4.75
CA ASP A 108 4.52 -2.88 -5.44
C ASP A 108 5.15 -4.28 -5.32
N ASP A 109 6.47 -4.38 -5.10
CA ASP A 109 7.19 -5.66 -5.06
C ASP A 109 6.88 -6.45 -3.78
N VAL A 110 6.92 -5.82 -2.61
CA VAL A 110 6.61 -6.50 -1.33
C VAL A 110 5.21 -7.10 -1.32
N PRO A 111 4.14 -6.41 -1.75
CA PRO A 111 2.82 -7.03 -1.90
C PRO A 111 2.78 -8.24 -2.81
N VAL A 112 3.50 -8.21 -3.94
CA VAL A 112 3.62 -9.34 -4.86
C VAL A 112 4.38 -10.48 -4.21
N LEU A 113 5.53 -10.19 -3.58
CA LEU A 113 6.34 -11.19 -2.87
C LEU A 113 5.53 -11.93 -1.82
N LYS A 114 4.85 -11.23 -0.93
CA LYS A 114 4.07 -11.83 0.17
C LYS A 114 2.94 -12.73 -0.34
N GLN A 115 2.21 -12.31 -1.39
CA GLN A 115 1.18 -13.15 -1.99
C GLN A 115 1.77 -14.42 -2.60
N ASN A 116 2.92 -14.32 -3.28
CA ASN A 116 3.62 -15.48 -3.85
C ASN A 116 4.15 -16.43 -2.76
N LEU A 117 4.72 -15.89 -1.67
CA LEU A 117 5.16 -16.71 -0.53
C LEU A 117 3.98 -17.49 0.06
N PHE A 118 2.84 -16.82 0.34
CA PHE A 118 1.63 -17.48 0.83
C PHE A 118 1.16 -18.59 -0.10
N LEU A 119 1.01 -18.29 -1.40
CA LEU A 119 0.54 -19.27 -2.39
C LEU A 119 1.52 -20.44 -2.60
N CYS A 120 2.79 -20.27 -2.24
CA CYS A 120 3.81 -21.31 -2.25
C CYS A 120 3.94 -22.05 -0.91
N ASN A 121 3.10 -21.78 0.09
CA ASN A 121 3.16 -22.28 1.46
C ASN A 121 4.55 -22.01 2.10
N LEU A 122 5.07 -20.82 1.89
CA LEU A 122 6.27 -20.27 2.52
C LEU A 122 5.86 -19.21 3.54
N ASP A 123 6.79 -18.79 4.39
CA ASP A 123 6.54 -17.78 5.42
C ASP A 123 6.34 -16.38 4.80
N GLU A 124 5.08 -15.95 4.71
CA GLU A 124 4.68 -14.63 4.21
C GLU A 124 4.74 -13.54 5.27
N SER A 125 5.05 -13.87 6.51
CA SER A 125 5.25 -12.84 7.54
C SER A 125 6.41 -11.91 7.20
N ARG A 126 7.36 -12.39 6.39
CA ARG A 126 8.52 -11.64 5.91
C ARG A 126 8.29 -11.09 4.50
N PRO A 127 8.90 -9.94 4.16
CA PRO A 127 9.65 -9.04 5.04
C PRO A 127 8.77 -8.40 6.13
N THR A 128 9.34 -8.19 7.30
CA THR A 128 8.66 -7.47 8.41
C THR A 128 8.87 -5.97 8.33
N GLN A 129 10.00 -5.55 7.77
CA GLN A 129 10.34 -4.15 7.54
C GLN A 129 10.88 -3.96 6.12
N TRP A 130 10.38 -2.93 5.45
CA TRP A 130 10.83 -2.54 4.12
C TRP A 130 10.68 -1.05 3.90
N TYR A 131 11.45 -0.53 2.95
CA TYR A 131 11.55 0.89 2.66
C TYR A 131 11.19 1.17 1.20
N ASP A 132 10.41 2.21 0.98
CA ASP A 132 10.22 2.81 -0.35
C ASP A 132 11.34 3.82 -0.61
N LEU A 133 12.25 3.48 -1.49
CA LEU A 133 13.40 4.33 -1.82
C LEU A 133 13.00 5.60 -2.59
N GLN A 134 11.84 5.61 -3.25
CA GLN A 134 11.30 6.84 -3.83
C GLN A 134 10.99 7.89 -2.75
N GLN A 135 10.50 7.46 -1.58
CA GLN A 135 10.26 8.38 -0.46
C GLN A 135 11.57 8.95 0.11
N ILE A 136 12.60 8.12 0.23
CA ILE A 136 13.95 8.58 0.67
C ILE A 136 14.50 9.58 -0.35
N PHE A 137 14.44 9.23 -1.64
CA PHE A 137 14.87 10.10 -2.72
C PHE A 137 14.14 11.45 -2.73
N LEU A 138 12.83 11.46 -2.56
CA LEU A 138 12.01 12.68 -2.57
C LEU A 138 12.29 13.65 -1.42
N ARG A 139 12.90 13.20 -0.34
CA ARG A 139 13.32 14.08 0.78
C ARG A 139 14.46 14.99 0.38
N GLU A 140 15.43 14.46 -0.38
CA GLU A 140 16.59 15.22 -0.86
C GLU A 140 16.32 15.90 -2.20
N HIS A 141 15.46 15.29 -3.02
CA HIS A 141 15.12 15.74 -4.37
C HIS A 141 13.60 15.91 -4.52
N PRO A 142 13.00 16.96 -3.92
CA PRO A 142 11.57 17.21 -4.02
C PRO A 142 11.12 17.25 -5.48
N ARG A 143 9.99 16.58 -5.76
CA ARG A 143 9.42 16.47 -7.11
C ARG A 143 9.00 17.83 -7.63
N LYS A 144 9.43 18.19 -8.83
CA LYS A 144 8.91 19.33 -9.58
C LYS A 144 7.75 18.91 -10.46
N GLU A 145 6.94 19.88 -10.87
CA GLU A 145 5.81 19.62 -11.78
C GLU A 145 6.33 19.02 -13.10
N GLY A 146 5.68 17.94 -13.55
CA GLY A 146 6.05 17.23 -14.77
C GLY A 146 7.21 16.22 -14.65
N GLU A 147 7.92 16.16 -13.53
CA GLU A 147 9.00 15.18 -13.34
C GLU A 147 8.45 13.75 -13.13
N GLY A 148 8.98 12.79 -13.88
CA GLY A 148 8.74 11.35 -13.68
C GLY A 148 9.41 10.82 -12.41
N MET A 149 8.86 9.74 -11.86
CA MET A 149 9.38 9.01 -10.70
C MET A 149 9.74 7.56 -11.02
N THR A 150 9.69 7.17 -12.31
CA THR A 150 10.23 5.86 -12.73
C THR A 150 11.72 5.82 -12.45
N LEU A 151 12.27 4.63 -12.20
CA LEU A 151 13.70 4.45 -11.95
C LEU A 151 14.53 5.05 -13.09
N GLU A 152 14.16 4.78 -14.33
CA GLU A 152 14.81 5.33 -15.53
C GLU A 152 14.84 6.87 -15.54
N SER A 153 13.74 7.53 -15.20
CA SER A 153 13.67 8.99 -15.13
C SER A 153 14.59 9.57 -14.07
N VAL A 154 14.73 8.87 -12.94
CA VAL A 154 15.61 9.28 -11.84
C VAL A 154 17.07 9.02 -12.16
N VAL A 155 17.39 7.85 -12.72
CA VAL A 155 18.74 7.51 -13.21
C VAL A 155 19.23 8.57 -14.20
N THR A 156 18.40 8.93 -15.18
CA THR A 156 18.67 9.99 -16.15
C THR A 156 18.92 11.34 -15.46
N ARG A 157 18.02 11.75 -14.55
CA ARG A 157 18.10 13.03 -13.83
C ARG A 157 19.36 13.14 -12.96
N MET A 158 19.80 12.02 -12.39
CA MET A 158 21.00 11.98 -11.55
C MET A 158 22.31 11.82 -12.36
N GLY A 159 22.23 11.73 -13.69
CA GLY A 159 23.40 11.55 -14.55
C GLY A 159 24.13 10.23 -14.27
N ILE A 160 23.39 9.17 -13.95
CA ILE A 160 23.95 7.82 -13.80
C ILE A 160 24.09 7.21 -15.20
N PRO A 161 25.25 6.63 -15.58
CA PRO A 161 25.43 5.98 -16.89
C PRO A 161 24.43 4.83 -17.09
N MET A 162 23.74 4.85 -18.23
CA MET A 162 22.75 3.82 -18.58
C MET A 162 23.41 2.70 -19.41
N GLU A 163 24.20 1.87 -18.74
CA GLU A 163 24.97 0.77 -19.36
C GLU A 163 24.27 -0.58 -19.28
N ARG A 164 23.18 -0.67 -18.52
CA ARG A 164 22.37 -1.87 -18.32
C ARG A 164 20.98 -1.66 -18.93
N PRO A 165 20.27 -2.73 -19.36
CA PRO A 165 18.89 -2.62 -19.77
C PRO A 165 17.99 -2.28 -18.57
N PHE A 166 16.88 -1.56 -18.81
CA PHE A 166 15.78 -1.45 -17.86
C PHE A 166 14.80 -2.61 -18.05
N HIS A 167 14.00 -2.88 -17.00
CA HIS A 167 13.06 -4.01 -16.93
C HIS A 167 13.74 -5.38 -16.98
N ASP A 168 14.96 -5.45 -16.50
CA ASP A 168 15.69 -6.64 -16.06
C ASP A 168 15.87 -6.48 -14.56
N ALA A 169 15.30 -7.37 -13.76
CA ALA A 169 15.17 -7.17 -12.32
C ALA A 169 16.52 -6.93 -11.61
N LEU A 170 17.60 -7.61 -12.04
CA LEU A 170 18.92 -7.36 -11.45
C LEU A 170 19.49 -6.01 -11.89
N SER A 171 19.34 -5.64 -13.16
CA SER A 171 19.79 -4.36 -13.68
C SER A 171 19.09 -3.19 -12.98
N ASP A 172 17.77 -3.27 -12.77
CA ASP A 172 16.98 -2.26 -12.09
C ASP A 172 17.38 -2.16 -10.61
N THR A 173 17.65 -3.29 -9.95
CA THR A 173 18.18 -3.29 -8.58
C THR A 173 19.56 -2.66 -8.49
N LEU A 174 20.44 -2.89 -9.47
CA LEU A 174 21.78 -2.27 -9.55
C LEU A 174 21.69 -0.75 -9.80
N TYR A 175 20.77 -0.30 -10.67
CA TYR A 175 20.49 1.13 -10.83
C TYR A 175 19.95 1.76 -9.55
N THR A 176 19.09 1.03 -8.83
CA THR A 176 18.61 1.46 -7.52
C THR A 176 19.75 1.64 -6.52
N ALA A 177 20.73 0.73 -6.50
CA ALA A 177 21.93 0.87 -5.68
C ALA A 177 22.78 2.08 -6.11
N ASP A 178 22.92 2.33 -7.43
CA ASP A 178 23.62 3.50 -7.95
C ASP A 178 22.93 4.82 -7.56
N VAL A 179 21.60 4.85 -7.52
CA VAL A 179 20.83 5.98 -6.98
C VAL A 179 21.12 6.15 -5.50
N CYS A 180 21.05 5.05 -4.71
CA CYS A 180 21.30 5.08 -3.27
C CYS A 180 22.69 5.64 -2.92
N ARG A 181 23.74 5.35 -3.73
CA ARG A 181 25.09 5.93 -3.51
C ARG A 181 25.15 7.45 -3.63
N LYS A 182 24.18 8.07 -4.28
CA LYS A 182 24.10 9.53 -4.45
C LYS A 182 23.21 10.21 -3.41
N LEU A 183 22.64 9.44 -2.46
CA LEU A 183 21.79 9.90 -1.38
C LEU A 183 22.50 9.75 -0.03
N ASP A 184 22.09 10.53 0.96
CA ASP A 184 22.38 10.20 2.36
C ASP A 184 21.45 9.06 2.81
N LEU A 185 21.73 7.84 2.30
CA LEU A 185 20.90 6.66 2.55
C LEU A 185 20.74 6.38 4.05
N ARG A 186 21.81 6.58 4.84
CA ARG A 186 21.81 6.37 6.29
C ARG A 186 20.81 7.30 6.99
N ALA A 187 20.88 8.59 6.69
CA ALA A 187 19.91 9.56 7.24
C ALA A 187 18.50 9.31 6.72
N GLY A 188 18.36 8.92 5.44
CA GLY A 188 17.08 8.55 4.82
C GLY A 188 16.40 7.39 5.52
N LEU A 189 17.12 6.30 5.78
CA LEU A 189 16.62 5.12 6.49
C LEU A 189 16.32 5.42 7.96
N ALA A 190 17.18 6.18 8.64
CA ALA A 190 16.97 6.56 10.06
C ALA A 190 15.75 7.44 10.26
N ALA A 191 15.44 8.28 9.29
CA ALA A 191 14.29 9.20 9.32
C ALA A 191 13.10 8.69 8.50
N TYR A 192 13.11 7.40 8.08
CA TYR A 192 11.98 6.82 7.35
C TYR A 192 10.76 6.72 8.26
N PRO A 193 9.59 7.24 7.84
CA PRO A 193 8.43 7.28 8.71
C PRO A 193 7.87 5.86 8.95
N THR A 194 7.47 5.60 10.15
CA THR A 194 6.67 4.43 10.48
C THR A 194 5.32 4.47 9.72
N GLU A 195 4.66 3.31 9.60
CA GLU A 195 3.30 3.27 9.05
C GLU A 195 2.36 4.22 9.79
N GLU A 196 2.48 4.28 11.11
CA GLU A 196 1.64 5.15 11.93
C GLU A 196 1.88 6.64 11.64
N GLU A 197 3.12 7.07 11.54
CA GLU A 197 3.48 8.45 11.19
C GLU A 197 2.99 8.79 9.78
N SER A 198 3.14 7.89 8.81
CA SER A 198 2.66 8.07 7.44
C SER A 198 1.13 8.19 7.38
N LEU A 199 0.41 7.34 8.10
CA LEU A 199 -1.05 7.39 8.19
C LEU A 199 -1.51 8.64 8.92
N ARG A 200 -0.81 9.04 10.00
CA ARG A 200 -1.09 10.27 10.75
C ARG A 200 -0.91 11.50 9.88
N ALA A 201 0.20 11.63 9.19
CA ALA A 201 0.46 12.74 8.28
C ALA A 201 -0.62 12.85 7.16
N SER A 202 -1.04 11.71 6.63
CA SER A 202 -2.08 11.65 5.59
C SER A 202 -3.48 12.00 6.09
N LEU A 203 -3.83 11.59 7.32
CA LEU A 203 -5.18 11.74 7.87
C LEU A 203 -5.34 13.04 8.64
N CYS A 204 -4.29 13.50 9.31
CA CYS A 204 -4.25 14.61 10.24
C CYS A 204 -3.16 15.63 9.84
N PRO A 205 -3.31 16.34 8.70
CA PRO A 205 -2.25 17.20 8.17
C PRO A 205 -1.97 18.44 9.04
N ALA A 206 -2.92 18.88 9.86
CA ALA A 206 -2.76 20.01 10.77
C ALA A 206 -2.77 19.53 12.23
N PRO A 207 -1.63 19.53 12.93
CA PRO A 207 -1.59 19.19 14.34
C PRO A 207 -2.48 20.12 15.18
N GLY A 208 -3.25 19.58 16.10
CA GLY A 208 -4.13 20.35 17.00
C GLY A 208 -5.62 20.22 16.72
N ASP A 209 -6.02 20.03 15.43
CA ASP A 209 -7.43 19.92 15.05
C ASP A 209 -7.99 18.51 15.18
N TYR A 210 -7.11 17.52 15.42
CA TYR A 210 -7.43 16.12 15.42
C TYR A 210 -7.23 15.49 16.81
N ARG A 211 -8.18 14.62 17.17
CA ARG A 211 -8.20 13.89 18.44
C ARG A 211 -8.37 12.39 18.18
N ASP A 212 -8.13 11.58 19.19
CA ASP A 212 -8.35 10.11 19.17
C ASP A 212 -7.77 9.43 17.92
N PHE A 213 -6.52 9.76 17.55
CA PHE A 213 -5.85 9.07 16.46
C PHE A 213 -5.46 7.66 16.88
N ARG A 214 -5.91 6.66 16.14
CA ARG A 214 -5.60 5.24 16.35
C ARG A 214 -5.33 4.54 15.04
N VAL A 215 -4.46 3.52 15.10
CA VAL A 215 -4.20 2.60 13.97
C VAL A 215 -4.56 1.18 14.38
N PHE A 216 -5.32 0.53 13.52
CA PHE A 216 -5.77 -0.85 13.65
C PHE A 216 -5.13 -1.65 12.52
N ARG A 217 -4.45 -2.77 12.84
CA ARG A 217 -3.64 -3.54 11.89
C ARG A 217 -4.07 -5.00 11.82
N GLY A 218 -3.62 -5.70 10.75
CA GLY A 218 -3.78 -7.15 10.62
C GLY A 218 -5.17 -7.60 10.18
N TYR A 219 -5.97 -6.72 9.61
CA TYR A 219 -7.29 -7.07 9.09
C TYR A 219 -7.18 -7.69 7.72
N VAL A 220 -7.75 -8.87 7.56
CA VAL A 220 -7.81 -9.55 6.27
C VAL A 220 -8.89 -8.93 5.38
N GLU A 221 -9.99 -8.48 5.97
CA GLU A 221 -11.15 -7.93 5.29
C GLU A 221 -11.16 -6.41 5.29
N GLN A 222 -11.31 -5.82 4.10
CA GLN A 222 -11.39 -4.36 3.96
C GLN A 222 -12.61 -3.76 4.65
N SER A 223 -13.73 -4.46 4.68
CA SER A 223 -14.99 -3.97 5.24
C SER A 223 -14.96 -3.82 6.76
N ALA A 224 -14.01 -4.45 7.45
CA ALA A 224 -13.91 -4.46 8.91
C ALA A 224 -13.88 -3.05 9.53
N TRP A 225 -13.41 -2.03 8.81
CA TRP A 225 -13.43 -0.66 9.30
C TRP A 225 -14.86 -0.10 9.55
N ARG A 226 -15.88 -0.74 8.97
CA ARG A 226 -17.30 -0.39 9.18
C ARG A 226 -18.04 -1.36 10.08
N SER A 227 -17.54 -2.58 10.27
CA SER A 227 -18.23 -3.66 10.96
C SER A 227 -17.64 -4.01 12.31
N ASP A 228 -16.33 -3.76 12.53
CA ASP A 228 -15.70 -4.01 13.81
C ASP A 228 -15.94 -2.82 14.76
N SER A 229 -16.61 -3.09 15.89
CA SER A 229 -16.91 -2.08 16.91
C SER A 229 -15.65 -1.39 17.45
N LYS A 230 -14.52 -2.11 17.57
CA LYS A 230 -13.22 -1.51 17.99
C LYS A 230 -12.73 -0.45 17.03
N VAL A 231 -13.00 -0.64 15.73
CA VAL A 231 -12.58 0.30 14.70
C VAL A 231 -13.57 1.45 14.59
N ILE A 232 -14.88 1.18 14.55
CA ILE A 232 -15.90 2.18 14.25
C ILE A 232 -16.22 3.08 15.45
N THR A 233 -16.13 2.57 16.68
CA THR A 233 -16.43 3.37 17.87
C THR A 233 -15.28 4.30 18.21
N ALA A 234 -15.49 5.60 18.11
CA ALA A 234 -14.55 6.65 18.52
C ALA A 234 -15.01 7.31 19.79
N SER A 235 -14.07 7.86 20.56
CA SER A 235 -14.37 8.57 21.81
C SER A 235 -14.60 10.06 21.56
N CYS A 236 -15.58 10.61 22.24
CA CYS A 236 -15.86 12.04 22.23
C CYS A 236 -14.68 12.83 22.81
N PRO A 237 -14.14 13.84 22.11
CA PRO A 237 -13.00 14.60 22.60
C PRO A 237 -13.30 15.50 23.79
N ALA A 238 -14.58 15.72 24.11
CA ALA A 238 -15.00 16.56 25.25
C ALA A 238 -15.27 15.74 26.53
N CYS A 239 -15.97 14.60 26.41
CA CYS A 239 -16.42 13.84 27.60
C CYS A 239 -15.92 12.39 27.64
N GLY A 240 -15.25 11.91 26.58
CA GLY A 240 -14.76 10.53 26.50
C GLY A 240 -15.82 9.47 26.17
N GLY A 241 -17.10 9.84 26.12
CA GLY A 241 -18.18 8.94 25.76
C GLY A 241 -18.15 8.52 24.28
N ASP A 242 -18.87 7.47 23.95
CA ASP A 242 -18.89 6.93 22.57
C ASP A 242 -19.59 7.87 21.61
N LEU A 243 -18.97 8.07 20.46
CA LEU A 243 -19.55 8.80 19.34
C LEU A 243 -20.45 7.88 18.53
N GLN A 244 -21.59 8.41 18.13
CA GLN A 244 -22.54 7.76 17.22
C GLN A 244 -22.36 8.31 15.80
N PRO A 245 -21.82 7.53 14.85
CA PRO A 245 -21.65 7.95 13.47
C PRO A 245 -23.00 8.03 12.73
N ASP A 246 -23.13 8.96 11.78
CA ASP A 246 -24.21 8.96 10.79
C ASP A 246 -24.05 7.74 9.86
N ASP A 247 -25.16 7.25 9.30
CA ASP A 247 -25.16 6.11 8.37
C ASP A 247 -24.49 6.46 7.03
N ILE A 248 -24.39 7.75 6.71
CA ILE A 248 -23.77 8.22 5.47
C ILE A 248 -22.26 8.41 5.66
N TRP A 249 -21.50 7.70 4.85
CA TRP A 249 -20.05 7.81 4.78
C TRP A 249 -19.64 8.41 3.44
N LEU A 250 -18.92 9.52 3.49
CA LEU A 250 -18.41 10.20 2.30
C LEU A 250 -16.96 9.80 2.03
N LYS A 251 -16.66 9.53 0.76
CA LYS A 251 -15.30 9.19 0.31
C LYS A 251 -14.46 10.46 0.18
N LYS A 252 -13.20 10.42 0.63
CA LYS A 252 -12.20 11.47 0.46
C LYS A 252 -10.92 10.88 -0.14
N GLY A 253 -10.68 11.19 -1.42
CA GLY A 253 -9.58 10.57 -2.17
C GLY A 253 -9.81 9.07 -2.39
N ASN A 254 -8.73 8.33 -2.68
CA ASN A 254 -8.83 6.92 -3.06
C ASN A 254 -9.13 5.97 -1.89
N SER A 255 -8.61 6.27 -0.71
CA SER A 255 -8.64 5.36 0.46
C SER A 255 -9.09 6.04 1.76
N GLY A 256 -9.66 7.24 1.66
CA GLY A 256 -10.19 8.00 2.80
C GLY A 256 -11.70 7.97 2.86
N TRP A 257 -12.24 7.99 4.08
CA TRP A 257 -13.67 8.06 4.37
C TRP A 257 -13.92 8.94 5.57
N TYR A 258 -15.08 9.59 5.64
CA TYR A 258 -15.48 10.36 6.81
C TYR A 258 -16.99 10.41 6.95
N THR A 259 -17.44 10.60 8.19
CA THR A 259 -18.84 10.82 8.54
C THR A 259 -18.94 11.85 9.66
N LEU A 260 -20.10 12.46 9.81
CA LEU A 260 -20.42 13.26 11.00
C LEU A 260 -20.85 12.30 12.12
N SER A 261 -20.29 12.45 13.30
CA SER A 261 -20.65 11.68 14.47
C SER A 261 -21.10 12.60 15.61
N VAL A 262 -22.11 12.20 16.35
CA VAL A 262 -22.61 12.97 17.48
C VAL A 262 -22.31 12.26 18.81
N CYS A 263 -22.03 13.01 19.84
CA CYS A 263 -21.95 12.50 21.19
C CYS A 263 -23.32 12.72 21.88
N PRO A 264 -24.04 11.67 22.30
CA PRO A 264 -25.34 11.84 22.96
C PRO A 264 -25.29 12.71 24.21
N ALA A 265 -24.19 12.63 24.98
CA ALA A 265 -24.01 13.41 26.20
C ALA A 265 -23.66 14.89 25.95
N CYS A 266 -23.09 15.22 24.79
CA CYS A 266 -22.68 16.58 24.46
C CYS A 266 -23.62 17.27 23.47
N ALA A 267 -24.55 16.57 22.86
CA ALA A 267 -25.50 17.13 21.91
C ALA A 267 -26.32 18.26 22.55
N GLY A 268 -26.36 19.41 21.89
CA GLY A 268 -27.10 20.58 22.35
C GLY A 268 -26.48 21.36 23.54
N THR A 269 -25.28 20.97 24.02
CA THR A 269 -24.65 21.64 25.17
C THR A 269 -23.96 22.96 24.82
N GLY A 270 -23.93 23.36 23.55
CA GLY A 270 -23.26 24.60 23.11
C GLY A 270 -21.73 24.55 23.10
N ASN A 271 -21.11 23.44 23.47
CA ASN A 271 -19.67 23.22 23.34
C ASN A 271 -19.26 22.91 21.90
N GLU A 272 -17.97 22.95 21.61
CA GLU A 272 -17.43 22.74 20.26
C GLU A 272 -17.86 21.42 19.60
N VAL A 273 -18.10 20.37 20.40
CA VAL A 273 -18.53 19.06 19.91
C VAL A 273 -20.04 18.88 19.87
N GLY A 274 -20.82 19.84 20.39
CA GLY A 274 -22.28 19.76 20.48
C GLY A 274 -22.99 19.73 19.12
N LYS A 275 -22.36 20.28 18.07
CA LYS A 275 -22.83 20.22 16.68
C LYS A 275 -22.38 18.94 15.94
N GLY A 276 -21.61 18.08 16.59
CA GLY A 276 -20.99 16.87 16.01
C GLY A 276 -19.53 17.07 15.62
N VAL A 277 -18.86 15.95 15.37
CA VAL A 277 -17.45 15.85 15.00
C VAL A 277 -17.30 14.98 13.76
N PHE A 278 -16.28 15.22 12.94
CA PHE A 278 -15.96 14.31 11.85
C PHE A 278 -15.15 13.12 12.38
N GLN A 279 -15.68 11.94 12.18
CA GLN A 279 -14.94 10.70 12.33
C GLN A 279 -14.36 10.34 10.97
N ARG A 280 -13.04 10.28 10.87
CA ARG A 280 -12.31 10.12 9.61
C ARG A 280 -11.48 8.86 9.61
N TYR A 281 -11.39 8.22 8.44
CA TYR A 281 -10.63 7.00 8.21
C TYR A 281 -9.70 7.12 7.02
N LYS A 282 -8.56 6.45 7.14
CA LYS A 282 -7.65 6.14 6.05
C LYS A 282 -7.39 4.65 6.05
N LEU A 283 -7.54 4.03 4.89
CA LEU A 283 -7.28 2.61 4.68
C LEU A 283 -5.94 2.46 3.95
N ALA A 284 -5.14 1.51 4.39
CA ALA A 284 -3.89 1.14 3.75
C ALA A 284 -3.79 -0.39 3.65
N ARG A 285 -3.17 -0.87 2.58
CA ARG A 285 -2.86 -2.28 2.35
C ARG A 285 -1.45 -2.36 1.80
N ARG A 286 -0.48 -2.24 2.70
CA ARG A 286 0.92 -2.10 2.31
C ARG A 286 1.56 -3.43 1.90
N ASP A 287 1.17 -4.52 2.52
CA ASP A 287 1.78 -5.85 2.34
C ASP A 287 1.03 -6.75 1.34
N GLY A 288 -0.02 -6.26 0.70
CA GLY A 288 -0.80 -7.03 -0.26
C GLY A 288 -1.75 -8.08 0.35
N LEU A 289 -1.67 -8.36 1.66
CA LEU A 289 -2.46 -9.38 2.37
C LEU A 289 -3.36 -8.78 3.45
N HIS A 290 -2.85 -7.82 4.23
CA HIS A 290 -3.56 -7.23 5.36
C HIS A 290 -3.91 -5.77 5.15
N TRP A 291 -5.01 -5.36 5.75
CA TRP A 291 -5.45 -3.98 5.84
C TRP A 291 -5.06 -3.35 7.17
N SER A 292 -4.64 -2.11 7.11
CA SER A 292 -4.51 -1.21 8.25
C SER A 292 -5.52 -0.09 8.12
N PHE A 293 -6.16 0.28 9.21
CA PHE A 293 -7.11 1.39 9.29
C PHE A 293 -6.59 2.42 10.28
N ALA A 294 -6.40 3.64 9.82
CA ALA A 294 -6.19 4.77 10.71
C ALA A 294 -7.52 5.51 10.91
N ARG A 295 -7.83 5.86 12.16
CA ARG A 295 -8.98 6.66 12.54
C ARG A 295 -8.56 7.90 13.30
N CYS A 296 -9.22 9.01 13.07
CA CYS A 296 -9.16 10.18 13.94
C CYS A 296 -10.51 10.88 14.02
N VAL A 297 -10.65 11.73 15.05
CA VAL A 297 -11.78 12.63 15.22
C VAL A 297 -11.31 14.06 14.96
N GLN A 298 -12.05 14.78 14.14
CA GLN A 298 -11.81 16.21 13.83
C GLN A 298 -13.01 17.05 14.24
N ILE A 299 -12.76 18.14 14.96
CA ILE A 299 -13.79 19.14 15.22
C ILE A 299 -13.94 19.98 13.94
N PRO A 300 -15.13 19.97 13.29
CA PRO A 300 -15.35 20.73 12.07
C PRO A 300 -15.58 22.20 12.36
N ASP A 301 -15.14 23.04 11.42
CA ASP A 301 -15.61 24.42 11.33
C ASP A 301 -17.02 24.49 10.71
N GLU A 302 -17.65 25.68 10.73
CA GLU A 302 -18.99 25.88 10.19
C GLU A 302 -19.05 25.60 8.68
N ALA A 303 -18.00 25.93 7.92
CA ALA A 303 -17.92 25.67 6.50
C ALA A 303 -17.84 24.15 6.22
N GLY A 304 -17.13 23.42 7.05
CA GLY A 304 -17.05 21.95 7.02
C GLY A 304 -18.40 21.30 7.26
N LEU A 305 -19.13 21.73 8.28
CA LEU A 305 -20.48 21.25 8.57
C LEU A 305 -21.44 21.52 7.40
N ALA A 306 -21.49 22.74 6.91
CA ALA A 306 -22.34 23.10 5.78
C ALA A 306 -22.00 22.32 4.50
N ARG A 307 -20.71 22.02 4.27
CA ARG A 307 -20.27 21.14 3.18
C ARG A 307 -20.73 19.71 3.39
N TRP A 308 -20.61 19.19 4.60
CA TRP A 308 -21.08 17.85 4.96
C TRP A 308 -22.57 17.69 4.65
N GLU A 309 -23.41 18.61 5.12
CA GLU A 309 -24.86 18.55 4.91
C GLU A 309 -25.23 18.49 3.43
N ARG A 310 -24.62 19.36 2.60
CA ARG A 310 -24.84 19.35 1.14
C ARG A 310 -24.43 18.01 0.51
N MET A 311 -23.24 17.50 0.84
CA MET A 311 -22.74 16.25 0.28
C MET A 311 -23.52 15.04 0.77
N ARG A 312 -23.97 15.07 2.02
CA ARG A 312 -24.83 14.03 2.60
C ARG A 312 -26.17 13.95 1.84
N ALA A 313 -26.83 15.10 1.61
CA ALA A 313 -28.08 15.13 0.84
C ALA A 313 -27.89 14.58 -0.57
N GLN A 314 -26.87 14.99 -1.29
CA GLN A 314 -26.54 14.45 -2.62
C GLN A 314 -26.27 12.95 -2.61
N GLN A 315 -25.62 12.45 -1.57
CA GLN A 315 -25.34 11.00 -1.45
C GLN A 315 -26.64 10.20 -1.21
N ILE A 316 -27.55 10.71 -0.40
CA ILE A 316 -28.86 10.12 -0.16
C ILE A 316 -29.67 10.04 -1.47
N GLU A 317 -29.74 11.14 -2.22
CA GLU A 317 -30.43 11.18 -3.52
C GLU A 317 -29.86 10.14 -4.50
N ARG A 318 -28.51 10.03 -4.57
CA ARG A 318 -27.85 9.01 -5.41
C ARG A 318 -28.16 7.58 -4.97
N MET A 319 -28.27 7.34 -3.66
CA MET A 319 -28.59 6.01 -3.13
C MET A 319 -30.05 5.65 -3.45
N GLN A 320 -30.98 6.60 -3.32
CA GLN A 320 -32.39 6.42 -3.67
C GLN A 320 -32.57 6.13 -5.17
N ALA A 321 -31.95 6.94 -6.04
CA ALA A 321 -31.99 6.74 -7.48
C ALA A 321 -31.42 5.37 -7.91
N ARG A 322 -30.36 4.88 -7.24
CA ARG A 322 -29.81 3.55 -7.50
C ARG A 322 -30.76 2.43 -7.05
N ALA A 323 -31.40 2.60 -5.89
CA ALA A 323 -32.37 1.63 -5.38
C ALA A 323 -33.59 1.52 -6.30
N GLU A 324 -34.12 2.66 -6.76
CA GLU A 324 -35.24 2.72 -7.72
C GLU A 324 -34.88 2.05 -9.05
N LYS A 325 -33.67 2.32 -9.58
CA LYS A 325 -33.20 1.68 -10.81
C LYS A 325 -33.06 0.17 -10.65
N ALA A 326 -32.48 -0.30 -9.55
CA ALA A 326 -32.35 -1.73 -9.26
C ALA A 326 -33.71 -2.43 -9.12
N ALA A 327 -34.69 -1.77 -8.47
CA ALA A 327 -36.05 -2.27 -8.35
C ALA A 327 -36.75 -2.39 -9.73
N ALA A 328 -36.60 -1.36 -10.60
CA ALA A 328 -37.14 -1.37 -11.94
C ALA A 328 -36.52 -2.46 -12.83
N GLU A 329 -35.20 -2.70 -12.74
CA GLU A 329 -34.51 -3.77 -13.47
C GLU A 329 -34.97 -5.19 -13.01
N THR A 330 -35.30 -5.33 -11.73
CA THR A 330 -35.80 -6.60 -11.17
C THR A 330 -37.25 -6.84 -11.59
N ALA A 331 -38.10 -5.81 -11.59
CA ALA A 331 -39.48 -5.90 -12.02
C ALA A 331 -39.61 -6.14 -13.55
N GLY A 332 -38.66 -5.67 -14.36
CA GLY A 332 -38.66 -5.91 -15.80
C GLY A 332 -38.14 -7.30 -16.23
N LYS A 333 -37.64 -8.12 -15.29
CA LYS A 333 -37.17 -9.50 -15.51
C LYS A 333 -38.14 -10.58 -14.98
N ALA A 334 -39.17 -10.16 -14.27
CA ALA A 334 -40.28 -11.02 -13.81
C ALA A 334 -41.45 -10.96 -14.78
#